data_d075110e37d2953d1c873066a8b43351
#
_entry.id   d075110e37d2953d1c873066a8b43351
#
_cell.length_a   1.000
_cell.length_b   1.000
_cell.length_c   1.000
_cell.angle_alpha   90.00
_cell.angle_beta   90.00
_cell.angle_gamma   90.00
#
_symmetry.space_group_name_H-M   'P 1'
#
loop_
_entity.id
_entity.type
_entity.pdbx_description
1 polymer ?
#
loop_
_entity_poly.entity_id
_entity_poly.type
_entity_poly.pdbx_seq_one_letter_code
_entity_poly.pdbx_strand_id
1 'polypeptide(L)'
;MKMNKNITRRYALGALVATTSFFPSSVSAFSKSDAERLIKNLTVDVLSAVNEQKSEELMFSKFEMIFSKYADVPLIARKALGPKWREASKTQRTAYVSAFRGYMARYYGKRFEDFLGSKIIVLNSRKTSGGFLVNSDIVLTDGSSYQAQWHVIDARGKFLMFNLFLEGVSVLSDVRVQIGSMLDKRGGSIDKLTAYLNTAA
;
A
#
# COMPACT_ATOMS: atom_id res chain seq x y z
N MET A 1 76.58 -56.45 -0.68
CA MET A 1 75.74 -57.28 0.11
C MET A 1 74.50 -56.47 0.54
N LYS A 2 73.33 -56.89 0.11
CA LYS A 2 71.98 -56.42 0.35
C LYS A 2 71.70 -54.90 0.38
N MET A 3 71.29 -54.42 -0.79
CA MET A 3 70.53 -53.19 -1.02
C MET A 3 69.12 -53.40 -0.61
N ASN A 4 68.56 -52.45 0.16
CA ASN A 4 67.12 -52.39 0.45
C ASN A 4 66.59 -51.07 -0.11
N LYS A 5 65.76 -51.16 -1.13
CA LYS A 5 65.08 -50.02 -1.79
C LYS A 5 63.74 -49.77 -1.08
N ASN A 6 63.62 -48.66 -0.38
CA ASN A 6 62.33 -48.16 0.11
C ASN A 6 61.75 -47.17 -0.92
N ILE A 7 60.66 -47.56 -1.57
CA ILE A 7 59.89 -46.73 -2.45
C ILE A 7 58.86 -45.98 -1.62
N THR A 8 59.03 -44.68 -1.48
CA THR A 8 58.05 -43.79 -0.82
C THR A 8 57.00 -43.37 -1.85
N ARG A 9 55.75 -43.84 -1.72
CA ARG A 9 54.60 -43.38 -2.48
C ARG A 9 54.16 -42.02 -1.95
N ARG A 10 54.35 -40.96 -2.73
CA ARG A 10 53.79 -39.63 -2.49
C ARG A 10 52.35 -39.62 -3.03
N TYR A 11 51.38 -39.58 -2.11
CA TYR A 11 49.98 -39.32 -2.45
C TYR A 11 49.80 -37.81 -2.66
N ALA A 12 49.55 -37.41 -3.89
CA ALA A 12 49.11 -36.06 -4.23
C ALA A 12 47.61 -35.96 -3.90
N LEU A 13 47.26 -35.33 -2.82
CA LEU A 13 45.88 -34.93 -2.49
C LEU A 13 45.63 -33.60 -3.16
N GLY A 14 44.92 -33.65 -4.32
CA GLY A 14 44.36 -32.45 -4.95
C GLY A 14 43.20 -31.92 -4.12
N ALA A 15 43.38 -30.80 -3.44
CA ALA A 15 42.30 -30.09 -2.76
C ALA A 15 41.47 -29.31 -3.82
N LEU A 16 40.27 -29.82 -4.10
CA LEU A 16 39.30 -29.13 -4.93
C LEU A 16 38.66 -27.99 -4.07
N VAL A 17 39.18 -26.77 -4.25
CA VAL A 17 38.56 -25.58 -3.61
C VAL A 17 37.31 -25.21 -4.40
N ALA A 18 36.15 -25.63 -3.94
CA ALA A 18 34.88 -25.16 -4.45
C ALA A 18 34.66 -23.71 -3.99
N THR A 19 34.96 -22.74 -4.87
CA THR A 19 34.63 -21.35 -4.66
C THR A 19 33.09 -21.18 -4.84
N THR A 20 32.36 -21.23 -3.76
CA THR A 20 30.95 -20.81 -3.74
C THR A 20 30.90 -19.30 -3.95
N SER A 21 30.61 -18.89 -5.18
CA SER A 21 30.33 -17.49 -5.51
C SER A 21 29.05 -17.08 -4.80
N PHE A 22 29.18 -16.42 -3.66
CA PHE A 22 28.11 -15.69 -3.02
C PHE A 22 27.78 -14.48 -3.91
N PHE A 23 26.76 -14.60 -4.76
CA PHE A 23 26.17 -13.45 -5.40
C PHE A 23 25.34 -12.72 -4.30
N PRO A 24 25.73 -11.52 -3.89
CA PRO A 24 24.87 -10.73 -3.02
C PRO A 24 23.61 -10.42 -3.83
N SER A 25 22.48 -11.00 -3.45
CA SER A 25 21.17 -10.57 -3.94
C SER A 25 21.06 -9.10 -3.54
N SER A 26 21.19 -8.20 -4.50
CA SER A 26 20.95 -6.76 -4.29
C SER A 26 19.49 -6.60 -3.89
N VAL A 27 19.23 -6.57 -2.60
CA VAL A 27 17.94 -6.07 -2.08
C VAL A 27 17.89 -4.62 -2.53
N SER A 28 17.15 -4.36 -3.61
CA SER A 28 16.95 -3.01 -4.09
C SER A 28 16.31 -2.22 -2.96
N ALA A 29 17.07 -1.32 -2.39
CA ALA A 29 16.56 -0.42 -1.35
C ALA A 29 15.45 0.43 -1.97
N PHE A 30 14.33 0.57 -1.26
CA PHE A 30 13.21 1.43 -1.64
C PHE A 30 13.70 2.83 -2.00
N SER A 31 13.52 3.21 -3.25
CA SER A 31 14.05 4.44 -3.81
C SER A 31 12.96 5.51 -4.00
N LYS A 32 13.40 6.76 -4.10
CA LYS A 32 12.55 7.89 -4.46
C LYS A 32 11.79 7.65 -5.78
N SER A 33 12.46 7.13 -6.79
CA SER A 33 11.87 6.85 -8.11
C SER A 33 10.81 5.74 -8.06
N ASP A 34 10.94 4.78 -7.16
CA ASP A 34 9.95 3.71 -6.97
C ASP A 34 8.66 4.25 -6.35
N ALA A 35 8.79 5.16 -5.36
CA ALA A 35 7.63 5.82 -4.76
C ALA A 35 6.89 6.70 -5.78
N GLU A 36 7.61 7.50 -6.55
CA GLU A 36 7.02 8.34 -7.61
C GLU A 36 6.35 7.52 -8.70
N ARG A 37 6.97 6.41 -9.12
CA ARG A 37 6.40 5.48 -10.10
C ARG A 37 5.12 4.83 -9.58
N LEU A 38 5.09 4.40 -8.30
CA LEU A 38 3.89 3.86 -7.67
C LEU A 38 2.73 4.85 -7.79
N ILE A 39 2.94 6.11 -7.42
CA ILE A 39 1.89 7.13 -7.45
C ILE A 39 1.49 7.49 -8.89
N LYS A 40 2.44 7.58 -9.82
CA LYS A 40 2.11 7.77 -11.25
C LYS A 40 1.19 6.66 -11.77
N ASN A 41 1.50 5.40 -11.47
CA ASN A 41 0.68 4.27 -11.89
C ASN A 41 -0.70 4.30 -11.21
N LEU A 42 -0.75 4.60 -9.90
CA LEU A 42 -2.01 4.78 -9.16
C LEU A 42 -2.89 5.85 -9.82
N THR A 43 -2.32 7.01 -10.12
CA THR A 43 -3.07 8.14 -10.69
C THR A 43 -3.58 7.83 -12.11
N VAL A 44 -2.81 7.11 -12.91
CA VAL A 44 -3.26 6.63 -14.24
C VAL A 44 -4.45 5.68 -14.10
N ASP A 45 -4.36 4.67 -13.21
CA ASP A 45 -5.45 3.70 -13.02
C ASP A 45 -6.72 4.40 -12.46
N VAL A 46 -6.56 5.34 -11.52
CA VAL A 46 -7.69 6.12 -10.97
C VAL A 46 -8.35 6.96 -12.05
N LEU A 47 -7.60 7.76 -12.80
CA LEU A 47 -8.17 8.62 -13.85
C LEU A 47 -8.79 7.79 -14.97
N SER A 48 -8.23 6.63 -15.33
CA SER A 48 -8.85 5.71 -16.28
C SER A 48 -10.19 5.20 -15.76
N ALA A 49 -10.27 4.80 -14.49
CA ALA A 49 -11.51 4.29 -13.88
C ALA A 49 -12.61 5.38 -13.85
N VAL A 50 -12.23 6.63 -13.54
CA VAL A 50 -13.15 7.80 -13.53
C VAL A 50 -13.67 8.11 -14.91
N ASN A 51 -12.79 8.17 -15.92
CA ASN A 51 -13.16 8.62 -17.28
C ASN A 51 -13.93 7.56 -18.09
N GLU A 52 -13.99 6.31 -17.64
CA GLU A 52 -14.73 5.25 -18.33
C GLU A 52 -16.27 5.39 -18.22
N GLN A 53 -16.80 6.26 -17.37
CA GLN A 53 -18.25 6.56 -17.22
C GLN A 53 -19.14 5.30 -17.17
N LYS A 54 -18.73 4.28 -16.41
CA LYS A 54 -19.47 3.02 -16.27
C LYS A 54 -20.51 3.10 -15.15
N SER A 55 -21.29 2.01 -14.98
CA SER A 55 -22.22 1.93 -13.86
C SER A 55 -21.50 2.12 -12.53
N GLU A 56 -22.20 2.65 -11.54
CA GLU A 56 -21.71 2.93 -10.20
C GLU A 56 -21.07 1.66 -9.55
N GLU A 57 -21.70 0.50 -9.72
CA GLU A 57 -21.21 -0.78 -9.22
C GLU A 57 -19.87 -1.17 -9.83
N LEU A 58 -19.70 -0.99 -11.14
CA LEU A 58 -18.45 -1.30 -11.82
C LEU A 58 -17.35 -0.31 -11.42
N MET A 59 -17.69 0.93 -11.19
CA MET A 59 -16.78 1.95 -10.68
C MET A 59 -16.30 1.57 -9.26
N PHE A 60 -17.20 1.19 -8.35
CA PHE A 60 -16.83 0.74 -7.01
C PHE A 60 -15.91 -0.49 -7.05
N SER A 61 -16.23 -1.47 -7.89
CA SER A 61 -15.38 -2.65 -8.08
C SER A 61 -13.97 -2.28 -8.55
N LYS A 62 -13.85 -1.35 -9.51
CA LYS A 62 -12.54 -0.86 -9.98
C LYS A 62 -11.77 -0.14 -8.88
N PHE A 63 -12.45 0.72 -8.10
CA PHE A 63 -11.80 1.40 -6.97
C PHE A 63 -11.35 0.44 -5.89
N GLU A 64 -12.12 -0.60 -5.59
CA GLU A 64 -11.71 -1.64 -4.65
C GLU A 64 -10.45 -2.37 -5.13
N MET A 65 -10.37 -2.66 -6.43
CA MET A 65 -9.16 -3.26 -7.03
C MET A 65 -7.97 -2.31 -6.96
N ILE A 66 -8.14 -1.05 -7.34
CA ILE A 66 -7.08 -0.02 -7.30
C ILE A 66 -6.60 0.17 -5.86
N PHE A 67 -7.53 0.34 -4.92
CA PHE A 67 -7.20 0.49 -3.50
C PHE A 67 -6.43 -0.72 -2.98
N SER A 68 -6.83 -1.94 -3.34
CA SER A 68 -6.13 -3.17 -2.96
C SER A 68 -4.75 -3.31 -3.60
N LYS A 69 -4.56 -2.80 -4.81
CA LYS A 69 -3.31 -2.87 -5.56
C LYS A 69 -2.26 -1.91 -5.04
N TYR A 70 -2.66 -0.68 -4.70
CA TYR A 70 -1.75 0.43 -4.42
C TYR A 70 -1.64 0.83 -2.96
N ALA A 71 -2.60 0.43 -2.11
CA ALA A 71 -2.62 0.82 -0.70
C ALA A 71 -2.40 -0.37 0.25
N ASP A 72 -1.76 -0.09 1.40
CA ASP A 72 -1.70 -1.05 2.51
C ASP A 72 -3.03 -1.03 3.27
N VAL A 73 -4.06 -1.64 2.67
CA VAL A 73 -5.42 -1.67 3.22
C VAL A 73 -5.46 -2.22 4.65
N PRO A 74 -4.74 -3.33 4.99
CA PRO A 74 -4.71 -3.81 6.37
C PRO A 74 -4.14 -2.80 7.36
N LEU A 75 -3.08 -2.07 7.00
CA LEU A 75 -2.50 -1.04 7.84
C LEU A 75 -3.45 0.15 8.02
N ILE A 76 -4.06 0.62 6.92
CA ILE A 76 -5.02 1.74 6.94
C ILE A 76 -6.23 1.39 7.81
N ALA A 77 -6.85 0.22 7.61
CA ALA A 77 -7.98 -0.27 8.39
C ALA A 77 -7.64 -0.40 9.87
N ARG A 78 -6.45 -0.96 10.19
CA ARG A 78 -5.94 -1.03 11.56
C ARG A 78 -5.81 0.36 12.20
N LYS A 79 -5.26 1.32 11.49
CA LYS A 79 -5.09 2.70 11.97
C LYS A 79 -6.43 3.40 12.16
N ALA A 80 -7.39 3.16 11.26
CA ALA A 80 -8.74 3.70 11.33
C ALA A 80 -9.51 3.15 12.53
N LEU A 81 -9.43 1.83 12.81
CA LEU A 81 -10.08 1.23 13.98
C LEU A 81 -9.46 1.65 15.32
N GLY A 82 -8.18 2.07 15.29
CA GLY A 82 -7.48 2.59 16.46
C GLY A 82 -7.26 1.55 17.57
N PRO A 83 -7.47 1.95 18.87
CA PRO A 83 -7.19 1.05 20.00
C PRO A 83 -7.99 -0.25 19.97
N LYS A 84 -9.23 -0.21 19.46
CA LYS A 84 -10.12 -1.39 19.35
C LYS A 84 -9.55 -2.51 18.51
N TRP A 85 -8.59 -2.21 17.61
CA TRP A 85 -7.86 -3.25 16.89
C TRP A 85 -7.17 -4.27 17.80
N ARG A 86 -6.69 -3.85 18.98
CA ARG A 86 -5.99 -4.76 19.92
C ARG A 86 -6.95 -5.75 20.54
N GLU A 87 -8.20 -5.34 20.78
CA GLU A 87 -9.25 -6.14 21.38
C GLU A 87 -9.89 -7.14 20.39
N ALA A 88 -9.78 -6.86 19.09
CA ALA A 88 -10.37 -7.68 18.03
C ALA A 88 -9.69 -9.05 17.91
N SER A 89 -10.48 -10.10 17.75
CA SER A 89 -9.99 -11.44 17.38
C SER A 89 -9.42 -11.43 15.96
N LYS A 90 -8.68 -12.50 15.59
CA LYS A 90 -8.17 -12.66 14.22
C LYS A 90 -9.29 -12.68 13.18
N THR A 91 -10.39 -13.37 13.47
CA THR A 91 -11.56 -13.45 12.60
C THR A 91 -12.21 -12.07 12.43
N GLN A 92 -12.42 -11.33 13.51
CA GLN A 92 -12.96 -9.97 13.45
C GLN A 92 -12.07 -9.01 12.66
N ARG A 93 -10.75 -9.08 12.85
CA ARG A 93 -9.81 -8.27 12.06
C ARG A 93 -9.92 -8.54 10.57
N THR A 94 -9.98 -9.82 10.17
CA THR A 94 -10.11 -10.21 8.76
C THR A 94 -11.42 -9.72 8.18
N ALA A 95 -12.54 -9.94 8.85
CA ALA A 95 -13.86 -9.50 8.41
C ALA A 95 -13.94 -7.96 8.32
N TYR A 96 -13.44 -7.25 9.33
CA TYR A 96 -13.41 -5.80 9.35
C TYR A 96 -12.56 -5.22 8.20
N VAL A 97 -11.35 -5.75 7.93
CA VAL A 97 -10.50 -5.27 6.84
C VAL A 97 -11.19 -5.44 5.49
N SER A 98 -11.90 -6.56 5.27
CA SER A 98 -12.67 -6.78 4.05
C SER A 98 -13.83 -5.78 3.91
N ALA A 99 -14.62 -5.60 4.95
CA ALA A 99 -15.74 -4.64 4.96
C ALA A 99 -15.26 -3.18 4.82
N PHE A 100 -14.17 -2.83 5.50
CA PHE A 100 -13.53 -1.51 5.39
C PHE A 100 -13.09 -1.20 3.95
N ARG A 101 -12.47 -2.17 3.27
CA ARG A 101 -12.05 -2.01 1.87
C ARG A 101 -13.22 -1.68 0.94
N GLY A 102 -14.30 -2.45 1.02
CA GLY A 102 -15.50 -2.21 0.23
C GLY A 102 -16.18 -0.89 0.57
N TYR A 103 -16.25 -0.54 1.87
CA TYR A 103 -16.77 0.75 2.32
C TYR A 103 -15.97 1.92 1.73
N MET A 104 -14.63 1.87 1.80
CA MET A 104 -13.77 2.93 1.24
C MET A 104 -13.97 3.08 -0.27
N ALA A 105 -14.12 1.97 -0.98
CA ALA A 105 -14.36 1.99 -2.42
C ALA A 105 -15.69 2.68 -2.77
N ARG A 106 -16.77 2.38 -2.04
CA ARG A 106 -18.08 3.02 -2.25
C ARG A 106 -18.07 4.49 -1.83
N TYR A 107 -17.55 4.78 -0.62
CA TYR A 107 -17.55 6.13 -0.05
C TYR A 107 -16.76 7.13 -0.91
N TYR A 108 -15.59 6.74 -1.40
CA TYR A 108 -14.80 7.59 -2.29
C TYR A 108 -15.25 7.47 -3.74
N GLY A 109 -15.70 6.29 -4.18
CA GLY A 109 -16.19 6.07 -5.54
C GLY A 109 -17.29 7.06 -5.94
N LYS A 110 -18.24 7.34 -5.06
CA LYS A 110 -19.30 8.34 -5.28
C LYS A 110 -18.79 9.77 -5.51
N ARG A 111 -17.58 10.08 -5.04
CA ARG A 111 -16.97 11.43 -5.17
C ARG A 111 -16.07 11.57 -6.38
N PHE A 112 -15.85 10.49 -7.11
CA PHE A 112 -14.93 10.55 -8.26
C PHE A 112 -15.51 11.25 -9.48
N GLU A 113 -16.82 11.46 -9.55
CA GLU A 113 -17.42 12.32 -10.59
C GLU A 113 -16.85 13.74 -10.52
N ASP A 114 -16.51 14.23 -9.32
CA ASP A 114 -15.87 15.55 -9.14
C ASP A 114 -14.49 15.63 -9.79
N PHE A 115 -13.86 14.50 -10.08
CA PHE A 115 -12.54 14.40 -10.71
C PHE A 115 -12.58 14.03 -12.19
N LEU A 116 -13.77 14.00 -12.79
CA LEU A 116 -13.92 13.71 -14.22
C LEU A 116 -13.16 14.74 -15.07
N GLY A 117 -12.31 14.28 -15.98
CA GLY A 117 -11.48 15.15 -16.82
C GLY A 117 -10.34 15.86 -16.09
N SER A 118 -10.16 15.64 -14.78
CA SER A 118 -9.04 16.23 -14.01
C SER A 118 -7.69 15.62 -14.41
N LYS A 119 -6.61 16.29 -13.99
CA LYS A 119 -5.22 15.81 -14.16
C LYS A 119 -4.56 15.70 -12.82
N ILE A 120 -3.75 14.65 -12.63
CA ILE A 120 -2.91 14.50 -11.44
C ILE A 120 -1.46 14.51 -11.89
N ILE A 121 -0.71 15.54 -11.48
CA ILE A 121 0.66 15.81 -11.91
C ILE A 121 1.59 15.48 -10.75
N VAL A 122 2.31 14.36 -10.84
CA VAL A 122 3.34 14.01 -9.85
C VAL A 122 4.55 14.91 -10.03
N LEU A 123 4.91 15.64 -8.98
CA LEU A 123 5.98 16.68 -9.01
C LEU A 123 7.32 16.09 -8.55
N ASN A 124 7.41 15.80 -7.26
CA ASN A 124 8.64 15.35 -6.61
C ASN A 124 8.31 14.51 -5.37
N SER A 125 9.34 13.97 -4.74
CA SER A 125 9.17 13.31 -3.45
C SER A 125 10.31 13.62 -2.49
N ARG A 126 10.04 13.48 -1.18
CA ARG A 126 11.03 13.59 -0.11
C ARG A 126 11.00 12.36 0.78
N LYS A 127 12.18 11.98 1.29
CA LYS A 127 12.31 10.88 2.24
C LYS A 127 11.69 11.26 3.60
N THR A 128 11.05 10.31 4.25
CA THR A 128 10.51 10.43 5.62
C THR A 128 11.08 9.30 6.48
N SER A 129 10.82 9.31 7.78
CA SER A 129 11.26 8.24 8.69
C SER A 129 10.68 6.86 8.36
N GLY A 130 9.57 6.79 7.63
CA GLY A 130 8.88 5.53 7.29
C GLY A 130 8.75 5.25 5.80
N GLY A 131 9.37 6.05 4.92
CA GLY A 131 9.24 5.88 3.48
C GLY A 131 9.45 7.17 2.70
N PHE A 132 8.53 7.48 1.79
CA PHE A 132 8.57 8.70 0.98
C PHE A 132 7.22 9.42 1.00
N LEU A 133 7.27 10.73 0.96
CA LEU A 133 6.11 11.58 0.72
C LEU A 133 6.23 12.11 -0.71
N VAL A 134 5.31 11.68 -1.58
CA VAL A 134 5.25 12.07 -2.99
C VAL A 134 4.28 13.23 -3.12
N ASN A 135 4.71 14.34 -3.69
CA ASN A 135 3.88 15.52 -3.93
C ASN A 135 3.28 15.47 -5.33
N SER A 136 2.03 15.87 -5.44
CA SER A 136 1.33 16.04 -6.72
C SER A 136 0.35 17.20 -6.65
N ASP A 137 0.02 17.76 -7.81
CA ASP A 137 -1.09 18.67 -7.99
C ASP A 137 -2.25 17.94 -8.66
N ILE A 138 -3.46 18.14 -8.14
CA ILE A 138 -4.71 17.71 -8.75
C ILE A 138 -5.33 18.95 -9.39
N VAL A 139 -5.40 18.97 -10.71
CA VAL A 139 -5.96 20.09 -11.49
C VAL A 139 -7.31 19.69 -12.02
N LEU A 140 -8.37 20.36 -11.58
CA LEU A 140 -9.74 20.13 -12.02
C LEU A 140 -10.02 20.83 -13.37
N THR A 141 -11.14 20.47 -13.98
CA THR A 141 -11.55 21.01 -15.29
C THR A 141 -11.90 22.49 -15.27
N ASP A 142 -12.28 23.03 -14.11
CA ASP A 142 -12.55 24.47 -13.90
C ASP A 142 -11.26 25.29 -13.68
N GLY A 143 -10.09 24.63 -13.69
CA GLY A 143 -8.79 25.25 -13.46
C GLY A 143 -8.39 25.36 -12.00
N SER A 144 -9.22 24.97 -11.05
CA SER A 144 -8.82 24.88 -9.64
C SER A 144 -7.77 23.79 -9.45
N SER A 145 -6.88 23.97 -8.47
CA SER A 145 -5.79 23.03 -8.18
C SER A 145 -5.69 22.79 -6.69
N TYR A 146 -5.47 21.51 -6.34
CA TYR A 146 -5.29 21.04 -4.95
C TYR A 146 -3.98 20.31 -4.81
N GLN A 147 -3.25 20.59 -3.72
CA GLN A 147 -2.03 19.85 -3.40
C GLN A 147 -2.37 18.51 -2.75
N ALA A 148 -1.80 17.43 -3.28
CA ALA A 148 -1.90 16.10 -2.71
C ALA A 148 -0.51 15.57 -2.37
N GLN A 149 -0.40 14.96 -1.17
CA GLN A 149 0.84 14.32 -0.71
C GLN A 149 0.53 12.86 -0.33
N TRP A 150 1.21 11.94 -1.01
CA TRP A 150 1.00 10.50 -0.87
C TRP A 150 2.11 9.90 -0.01
N HIS A 151 1.77 9.35 1.13
CA HIS A 151 2.75 8.68 1.98
C HIS A 151 2.91 7.23 1.55
N VAL A 152 4.06 6.92 0.97
CA VAL A 152 4.42 5.60 0.45
C VAL A 152 5.43 4.95 1.39
N ILE A 153 5.20 3.70 1.74
CA ILE A 153 6.04 2.91 2.64
C ILE A 153 6.50 1.62 1.97
N ASP A 154 7.55 1.03 2.50
CA ASP A 154 7.89 -0.37 2.24
C ASP A 154 7.07 -1.28 3.17
N ALA A 155 6.09 -1.95 2.61
CA ALA A 155 5.29 -2.94 3.31
C ALA A 155 5.82 -4.36 3.01
N ARG A 156 6.95 -4.72 3.63
CA ARG A 156 7.62 -6.02 3.48
C ARG A 156 8.04 -6.34 2.03
N GLY A 157 8.76 -5.41 1.41
CA GLY A 157 9.25 -5.53 0.04
C GLY A 157 8.21 -5.18 -1.03
N LYS A 158 7.03 -4.68 -0.62
CA LYS A 158 6.04 -4.07 -1.50
C LYS A 158 5.89 -2.60 -1.17
N PHE A 159 5.97 -1.76 -2.18
CA PHE A 159 5.75 -0.33 -2.02
C PHE A 159 4.26 -0.06 -2.09
N LEU A 160 3.70 0.48 -0.99
CA LEU A 160 2.27 0.74 -0.87
C LEU A 160 2.05 2.12 -0.25
N MET A 161 1.02 2.80 -0.70
CA MET A 161 0.51 4.01 -0.06
C MET A 161 -0.24 3.62 1.22
N PHE A 162 -0.07 4.40 2.30
CA PHE A 162 -0.87 4.20 3.50
C PHE A 162 -1.58 5.46 3.99
N ASN A 163 -1.22 6.65 3.48
CA ASN A 163 -1.94 7.88 3.77
C ASN A 163 -1.89 8.84 2.58
N LEU A 164 -2.90 9.66 2.48
CA LEU A 164 -3.00 10.78 1.57
C LEU A 164 -3.26 12.05 2.39
N PHE A 165 -2.58 13.12 2.07
CA PHE A 165 -2.89 14.46 2.55
C PHE A 165 -3.44 15.27 1.38
N LEU A 166 -4.55 15.94 1.60
CA LEU A 166 -5.13 16.92 0.67
C LEU A 166 -5.09 18.28 1.36
N GLU A 167 -4.45 19.25 0.73
CA GLU A 167 -4.22 20.58 1.33
C GLU A 167 -3.67 20.53 2.77
N GLY A 168 -2.76 19.58 3.02
CA GLY A 168 -2.18 19.35 4.34
C GLY A 168 -3.05 18.58 5.33
N VAL A 169 -4.31 18.27 5.01
CA VAL A 169 -5.23 17.52 5.86
C VAL A 169 -5.08 16.02 5.60
N SER A 170 -4.87 15.24 6.66
CA SER A 170 -4.70 13.79 6.57
C SER A 170 -6.04 13.08 6.35
N VAL A 171 -6.22 12.46 5.19
CA VAL A 171 -7.40 11.62 4.88
C VAL A 171 -7.52 10.45 5.85
N LEU A 172 -6.40 9.83 6.25
CA LEU A 172 -6.44 8.74 7.24
C LEU A 172 -6.96 9.22 8.61
N SER A 173 -6.64 10.45 9.01
CA SER A 173 -7.17 11.01 10.27
C SER A 173 -8.67 11.21 10.20
N ASP A 174 -9.20 11.71 9.10
CA ASP A 174 -10.64 11.89 8.90
C ASP A 174 -11.36 10.54 8.87
N VAL A 175 -10.82 9.57 8.14
CA VAL A 175 -11.34 8.20 8.12
C VAL A 175 -11.37 7.59 9.53
N ARG A 176 -10.33 7.83 10.34
CA ARG A 176 -10.28 7.35 11.72
C ARG A 176 -11.39 7.97 12.57
N VAL A 177 -11.65 9.26 12.43
CA VAL A 177 -12.76 9.93 13.15
C VAL A 177 -14.10 9.36 12.71
N GLN A 178 -14.32 9.15 11.43
CA GLN A 178 -15.56 8.57 10.89
C GLN A 178 -15.77 7.14 11.39
N ILE A 179 -14.77 6.28 11.31
CA ILE A 179 -14.85 4.89 11.78
C ILE A 179 -15.06 4.85 13.29
N GLY A 180 -14.40 5.72 14.06
CA GLY A 180 -14.61 5.86 15.51
C GLY A 180 -16.07 6.22 15.83
N SER A 181 -16.61 7.24 15.20
CA SER A 181 -18.02 7.64 15.37
C SER A 181 -19.00 6.51 14.99
N MET A 182 -18.73 5.79 13.89
CA MET A 182 -19.55 4.65 13.48
C MET A 182 -19.50 3.51 14.49
N LEU A 183 -18.33 3.25 15.08
CA LEU A 183 -18.12 2.24 16.11
C LEU A 183 -18.86 2.59 17.41
N ASP A 184 -18.73 3.85 17.85
CA ASP A 184 -19.39 4.34 19.07
C ASP A 184 -20.93 4.26 18.99
N LYS A 185 -21.50 4.65 17.84
CA LYS A 185 -22.94 4.50 17.55
C LYS A 185 -23.42 3.04 17.60
N ARG A 186 -22.49 2.07 17.60
CA ARG A 186 -22.76 0.61 17.68
C ARG A 186 -22.31 0.00 18.99
N GLY A 187 -22.14 0.84 20.02
CA GLY A 187 -21.75 0.41 21.37
C GLY A 187 -20.34 -0.20 21.42
N GLY A 188 -19.43 0.22 20.53
CA GLY A 188 -18.07 -0.30 20.45
C GLY A 188 -17.94 -1.72 19.88
N SER A 189 -19.02 -2.27 19.30
CA SER A 189 -19.02 -3.62 18.72
C SER A 189 -18.42 -3.64 17.33
N ILE A 190 -17.28 -4.34 17.18
CA ILE A 190 -16.60 -4.51 15.89
C ILE A 190 -17.46 -5.30 14.89
N ASP A 191 -18.20 -6.30 15.34
CA ASP A 191 -19.06 -7.11 14.46
C ASP A 191 -20.22 -6.27 13.90
N LYS A 192 -20.86 -5.44 14.74
CA LYS A 192 -21.90 -4.51 14.29
C LYS A 192 -21.35 -3.43 13.35
N LEU A 193 -20.13 -2.94 13.61
CA LEU A 193 -19.45 -2.03 12.70
C LEU A 193 -19.18 -2.70 11.35
N THR A 194 -18.63 -3.92 11.36
CA THR A 194 -18.33 -4.70 10.16
C THR A 194 -19.58 -4.94 9.31
N ALA A 195 -20.68 -5.36 9.96
CA ALA A 195 -21.96 -5.54 9.27
C ALA A 195 -22.45 -4.24 8.61
N TYR A 196 -22.35 -3.12 9.32
CA TYR A 196 -22.71 -1.81 8.77
C TYR A 196 -21.84 -1.39 7.60
N LEU A 197 -20.52 -1.56 7.68
CA LEU A 197 -19.60 -1.19 6.60
C LEU A 197 -19.82 -1.99 5.32
N ASN A 198 -20.40 -3.19 5.40
CA ASN A 198 -20.74 -3.98 4.21
C ASN A 198 -21.87 -3.36 3.37
N THR A 199 -22.74 -2.55 3.98
CA THR A 199 -23.93 -1.99 3.32
C THR A 199 -23.90 -0.46 3.21
N ALA A 200 -23.07 0.21 4.01
CA ALA A 200 -22.95 1.67 4.04
C ALA A 200 -22.16 2.23 2.84
N ALA A 201 -22.43 3.50 2.54
CA ALA A 201 -21.86 4.43 1.56
C ALA A 201 -22.64 4.59 0.26
#